data_68c4941158e1ce837df8fd911699acd4
#
_entry.id   68c4941158e1ce837df8fd911699acd4
#
_cell.length_a   1.000
_cell.length_b   1.000
_cell.length_c   1.000
_cell.angle_alpha   90.00
_cell.angle_beta   90.00
_cell.angle_gamma   90.00
#
_symmetry.space_group_name_H-M   'P 1'
#
loop_
_entity.id
_entity.type
_entity.pdbx_description
1 polymer ?
#
loop_
_entity_poly.entity_id
_entity_poly.type
_entity_poly.pdbx_seq_one_letter_code
_entity_poly.pdbx_strand_id
1 'polypeptide(L)'
;MIASDVADGRFGIGVQLNSTGAGELRRQGAAAEEAGFTFVSVGDNPEHMRDTFVSLAELAHATAHCSIGTTITTPHHRDPLVVASAFSSVAELAPGRVFVGIGTGRARRPARISELREHVQALRALWSREEVLHRGEPLRLSWDAAPVPIVVCGSGPRALETAGEYADGVIIETGLSEELVARAREWVAAGARRSGRRLEDLQLWWYARTSIGTTAAEAHAESDVSMAAAGANLARHDPGLTDVPERYRAGLRELGERYDMSAHLRTDADNPNRGLVGDELREYLADRIGVVGAPSDWLDRIAQLRDRGVDNILCIGASGDKNKLIRLVGEHVIPHLGGPRGPIGFAADHAAR
;
A
#
# COMPACT_ATOMS: atom_id res chain seq x y z
N MET A 1 5.97 -0.75 -25.47
CA MET A 1 6.28 0.69 -25.42
C MET A 1 5.68 1.25 -24.13
N ILE A 2 6.17 0.80 -22.94
CA ILE A 2 5.69 1.21 -21.60
C ILE A 2 6.90 1.40 -20.66
N ALA A 3 8.06 1.79 -21.19
CA ALA A 3 9.20 2.24 -20.38
C ALA A 3 9.23 3.78 -20.20
N SER A 4 8.12 4.49 -20.54
CA SER A 4 8.12 5.94 -20.64
C SER A 4 7.61 6.69 -19.41
N ASP A 5 6.95 6.03 -18.45
CA ASP A 5 6.32 6.75 -17.34
C ASP A 5 7.28 7.10 -16.19
N VAL A 6 8.45 6.49 -16.13
CA VAL A 6 9.51 6.90 -15.19
C VAL A 6 10.29 8.13 -15.70
N ALA A 7 10.18 8.43 -16.99
CA ALA A 7 11.00 9.46 -17.65
C ALA A 7 10.41 10.88 -17.56
N ASP A 8 9.16 11.08 -17.12
CA ASP A 8 8.53 12.40 -17.14
C ASP A 8 8.66 13.21 -15.84
N GLY A 9 9.38 12.67 -14.85
CA GLY A 9 9.68 13.36 -13.59
C GLY A 9 8.48 13.53 -12.64
N ARG A 10 7.35 12.91 -12.90
CA ARG A 10 6.17 13.00 -12.03
C ARG A 10 6.29 12.06 -10.83
N PHE A 11 5.80 12.52 -9.68
CA PHE A 11 5.73 11.70 -8.46
C PHE A 11 4.30 11.18 -8.25
N GLY A 12 4.14 9.86 -8.10
CA GLY A 12 2.83 9.25 -7.91
C GLY A 12 2.39 9.25 -6.45
N ILE A 13 1.13 9.60 -6.20
CA ILE A 13 0.50 9.50 -4.88
C ILE A 13 -0.75 8.64 -4.99
N GLY A 14 -0.75 7.51 -4.27
CA GLY A 14 -1.94 6.69 -4.04
C GLY A 14 -2.49 6.90 -2.64
N VAL A 15 -3.76 6.61 -2.43
CA VAL A 15 -4.39 6.69 -1.10
C VAL A 15 -5.19 5.45 -0.78
N GLN A 16 -5.03 4.95 0.46
CA GLN A 16 -5.91 3.94 1.02
C GLN A 16 -7.07 4.61 1.75
N LEU A 17 -8.29 4.26 1.35
CA LEU A 17 -9.52 4.65 2.01
C LEU A 17 -10.02 3.54 2.94
N ASN A 18 -10.69 3.94 4.01
CA ASN A 18 -11.37 2.99 4.88
C ASN A 18 -12.83 2.89 4.45
N SER A 19 -13.30 1.69 4.20
CA SER A 19 -14.70 1.48 3.85
C SER A 19 -15.60 1.61 5.08
N THR A 20 -15.98 2.85 5.43
CA THR A 20 -16.87 3.16 6.56
C THR A 20 -18.35 3.19 6.14
N GLY A 21 -18.63 3.46 4.87
CA GLY A 21 -19.96 3.45 4.27
C GLY A 21 -19.90 3.71 2.76
N ALA A 22 -20.78 3.09 2.00
CA ALA A 22 -20.78 3.18 0.54
C ALA A 22 -20.83 4.63 0.03
N GLY A 23 -21.73 5.45 0.57
CA GLY A 23 -21.85 6.86 0.14
C GLY A 23 -20.65 7.72 0.50
N GLU A 24 -19.98 7.47 1.61
CA GLU A 24 -18.76 8.17 1.98
C GLU A 24 -17.60 7.74 1.09
N LEU A 25 -17.43 6.43 0.86
CA LEU A 25 -16.39 5.89 0.01
C LEU A 25 -16.47 6.45 -1.42
N ARG A 26 -17.68 6.54 -2.01
CA ARG A 26 -17.90 7.19 -3.31
C ARG A 26 -17.42 8.63 -3.32
N ARG A 27 -17.81 9.43 -2.32
CA ARG A 27 -17.39 10.84 -2.24
C ARG A 27 -15.88 10.97 -2.13
N GLN A 28 -15.26 10.17 -1.28
CA GLN A 28 -13.81 10.17 -1.10
C GLN A 28 -13.06 9.70 -2.35
N GLY A 29 -13.56 8.67 -3.04
CA GLY A 29 -13.00 8.20 -4.30
C GLY A 29 -13.03 9.24 -5.39
N ALA A 30 -14.19 9.87 -5.61
CA ALA A 30 -14.33 10.96 -6.58
C ALA A 30 -13.44 12.16 -6.23
N ALA A 31 -13.43 12.58 -4.96
CA ALA A 31 -12.58 13.68 -4.51
C ALA A 31 -11.08 13.38 -4.67
N ALA A 32 -10.64 12.15 -4.41
CA ALA A 32 -9.26 11.76 -4.59
C ALA A 32 -8.86 11.77 -6.08
N GLU A 33 -9.74 11.32 -6.97
CA GLU A 33 -9.50 11.40 -8.41
C GLU A 33 -9.41 12.86 -8.88
N GLU A 34 -10.38 13.71 -8.47
CA GLU A 34 -10.38 15.15 -8.79
C GLU A 34 -9.12 15.84 -8.25
N ALA A 35 -8.67 15.45 -7.08
CA ALA A 35 -7.42 15.93 -6.47
C ALA A 35 -6.15 15.46 -7.19
N GLY A 36 -6.23 14.50 -8.12
CA GLY A 36 -5.12 14.00 -8.92
C GLY A 36 -4.35 12.82 -8.31
N PHE A 37 -4.93 12.09 -7.36
CA PHE A 37 -4.34 10.85 -6.88
C PHE A 37 -4.25 9.80 -7.99
N THR A 38 -3.13 9.10 -8.07
CA THR A 38 -2.85 8.10 -9.11
C THR A 38 -3.74 6.86 -8.94
N PHE A 39 -3.98 6.47 -7.69
CA PHE A 39 -4.91 5.39 -7.37
C PHE A 39 -5.60 5.59 -6.03
N VAL A 40 -6.74 4.94 -5.92
CA VAL A 40 -7.51 4.82 -4.69
C VAL A 40 -7.66 3.34 -4.34
N SER A 41 -7.43 2.98 -3.11
CA SER A 41 -7.50 1.58 -2.69
C SER A 41 -8.27 1.39 -1.39
N VAL A 42 -8.68 0.15 -1.14
CA VAL A 42 -9.33 -0.27 0.11
C VAL A 42 -8.60 -1.46 0.71
N GLY A 43 -8.66 -1.61 2.03
CA GLY A 43 -8.19 -2.81 2.71
C GLY A 43 -9.19 -3.95 2.63
N ASP A 44 -8.73 -5.18 2.77
CA ASP A 44 -9.57 -6.36 2.93
C ASP A 44 -9.39 -6.92 4.35
N ASN A 45 -10.14 -6.35 5.28
CA ASN A 45 -10.19 -6.79 6.67
C ASN A 45 -11.66 -6.85 7.12
N PRO A 46 -12.36 -7.97 6.87
CA PRO A 46 -13.80 -8.09 7.12
C PRO A 46 -14.20 -7.96 8.59
N GLU A 47 -13.25 -8.05 9.53
CA GLU A 47 -13.51 -7.81 10.95
C GLU A 47 -13.72 -6.31 11.26
N HIS A 48 -13.09 -5.43 10.48
CA HIS A 48 -13.07 -3.99 10.75
C HIS A 48 -13.57 -3.11 9.59
N MET A 49 -13.70 -3.69 8.41
CA MET A 49 -14.06 -2.98 7.17
C MET A 49 -15.23 -3.69 6.48
N ARG A 50 -15.96 -2.95 5.67
CA ARG A 50 -16.99 -3.52 4.79
C ARG A 50 -16.36 -4.38 3.71
N ASP A 51 -17.16 -5.23 3.07
CA ASP A 51 -16.68 -6.13 2.03
C ASP A 51 -15.90 -5.36 0.94
N THR A 52 -14.74 -5.89 0.62
CA THR A 52 -13.79 -5.21 -0.27
C THR A 52 -14.27 -5.17 -1.71
N PHE A 53 -14.97 -6.19 -2.20
CA PHE A 53 -15.46 -6.21 -3.58
C PHE A 53 -16.63 -5.28 -3.80
N VAL A 54 -17.54 -5.19 -2.81
CA VAL A 54 -18.60 -4.16 -2.81
C VAL A 54 -17.98 -2.77 -2.80
N SER A 55 -16.95 -2.57 -1.99
CA SER A 55 -16.22 -1.29 -1.92
C SER A 55 -15.53 -0.95 -3.24
N LEU A 56 -14.90 -1.92 -3.90
CA LEU A 56 -14.28 -1.71 -5.22
C LEU A 56 -15.29 -1.39 -6.31
N ALA A 57 -16.46 -2.04 -6.31
CA ALA A 57 -17.54 -1.70 -7.24
C ALA A 57 -18.05 -0.27 -7.03
N GLU A 58 -18.17 0.18 -5.77
CA GLU A 58 -18.52 1.57 -5.46
C GLU A 58 -17.46 2.56 -5.98
N LEU A 59 -16.17 2.26 -5.83
CA LEU A 59 -15.08 3.07 -6.39
C LEU A 59 -15.07 3.05 -7.92
N ALA A 60 -15.34 1.89 -8.56
CA ALA A 60 -15.44 1.79 -10.01
C ALA A 60 -16.49 2.73 -10.60
N HIS A 61 -17.63 2.86 -9.91
CA HIS A 61 -18.69 3.81 -10.33
C HIS A 61 -18.39 5.26 -9.96
N ALA A 62 -17.57 5.51 -8.97
CA ALA A 62 -17.25 6.87 -8.50
C ALA A 62 -16.07 7.51 -9.23
N THR A 63 -15.26 6.72 -9.94
CA THR A 63 -14.03 7.17 -10.60
C THR A 63 -14.03 6.82 -12.08
N ALA A 64 -13.33 7.61 -12.90
CA ALA A 64 -13.24 7.42 -14.35
C ALA A 64 -11.80 7.21 -14.85
N HIS A 65 -10.79 7.69 -14.11
CA HIS A 65 -9.42 7.78 -14.59
C HIS A 65 -8.39 7.15 -13.67
N CYS A 66 -8.48 7.31 -12.34
CA CYS A 66 -7.51 6.76 -11.41
C CYS A 66 -7.64 5.23 -11.32
N SER A 67 -6.56 4.56 -10.95
CA SER A 67 -6.61 3.13 -10.67
C SER A 67 -7.33 2.85 -9.35
N ILE A 68 -7.96 1.69 -9.27
CA ILE A 68 -8.62 1.21 -8.03
C ILE A 68 -8.14 -0.19 -7.69
N GLY A 69 -8.01 -0.50 -6.42
CA GLY A 69 -7.55 -1.83 -6.01
C GLY A 69 -7.56 -2.06 -4.52
N THR A 70 -6.94 -3.16 -4.11
CA THR A 70 -6.78 -3.47 -2.69
C THR A 70 -5.38 -3.12 -2.18
N THR A 71 -5.30 -2.71 -0.91
CA THR A 71 -4.04 -2.56 -0.17
C THR A 71 -4.23 -2.99 1.27
N ILE A 72 -4.33 -4.30 1.50
CA ILE A 72 -4.18 -5.50 0.68
C ILE A 72 -5.24 -6.54 1.02
N THR A 73 -5.47 -7.49 0.10
CA THR A 73 -6.07 -8.78 0.46
C THR A 73 -5.00 -9.81 0.84
N THR A 74 -5.40 -10.99 1.33
CA THR A 74 -4.48 -12.06 1.76
C THR A 74 -4.97 -13.44 1.32
N PRO A 75 -4.07 -14.43 1.15
CA PRO A 75 -4.45 -15.79 0.78
C PRO A 75 -5.42 -16.49 1.75
N HIS A 76 -5.53 -15.98 2.98
CA HIS A 76 -6.39 -16.58 4.01
C HIS A 76 -7.82 -16.01 4.04
N HIS A 77 -8.02 -14.83 3.48
CA HIS A 77 -9.33 -14.21 3.50
C HIS A 77 -10.26 -14.81 2.43
N ARG A 78 -9.69 -15.15 1.26
CA ARG A 78 -10.51 -15.57 0.14
C ARG A 78 -9.82 -16.64 -0.70
N ASP A 79 -10.62 -17.56 -1.23
CA ASP A 79 -10.17 -18.54 -2.20
C ASP A 79 -9.70 -17.87 -3.50
N PRO A 80 -8.63 -18.35 -4.18
CA PRO A 80 -8.12 -17.73 -5.39
C PRO A 80 -9.15 -17.69 -6.52
N LEU A 81 -10.07 -18.66 -6.62
CA LEU A 81 -11.15 -18.62 -7.60
C LEU A 81 -12.10 -17.45 -7.35
N VAL A 82 -12.46 -17.21 -6.09
CA VAL A 82 -13.31 -16.08 -5.70
C VAL A 82 -12.61 -14.77 -5.99
N VAL A 83 -11.31 -14.66 -5.67
CA VAL A 83 -10.52 -13.46 -5.95
C VAL A 83 -10.42 -13.19 -7.45
N ALA A 84 -10.07 -14.21 -8.24
CA ALA A 84 -9.95 -14.07 -9.69
C ALA A 84 -11.27 -13.64 -10.34
N SER A 85 -12.39 -14.30 -9.99
CA SER A 85 -13.72 -13.98 -10.49
C SER A 85 -14.15 -12.57 -10.11
N ALA A 86 -14.01 -12.19 -8.84
CA ALA A 86 -14.47 -10.89 -8.35
C ALA A 86 -13.66 -9.72 -8.94
N PHE A 87 -12.33 -9.84 -9.01
CA PHE A 87 -11.51 -8.79 -9.61
C PHE A 87 -11.76 -8.63 -11.10
N SER A 88 -11.97 -9.72 -11.86
CA SER A 88 -12.35 -9.63 -13.26
C SER A 88 -13.72 -8.93 -13.43
N SER A 89 -14.67 -9.23 -12.54
CA SER A 89 -15.99 -8.56 -12.56
C SER A 89 -15.87 -7.06 -12.24
N VAL A 90 -14.99 -6.68 -11.32
CA VAL A 90 -14.71 -5.25 -11.06
C VAL A 90 -13.98 -4.62 -12.26
N ALA A 91 -13.11 -5.37 -12.95
CA ALA A 91 -12.42 -4.88 -14.14
C ALA A 91 -13.37 -4.59 -15.31
N GLU A 92 -14.52 -5.28 -15.41
CA GLU A 92 -15.58 -4.95 -16.36
C GLU A 92 -16.22 -3.58 -16.07
N LEU A 93 -16.31 -3.19 -14.77
CA LEU A 93 -16.84 -1.88 -14.36
C LEU A 93 -15.80 -0.75 -14.55
N ALA A 94 -14.51 -1.08 -14.47
CA ALA A 94 -13.41 -0.11 -14.55
C ALA A 94 -12.27 -0.65 -15.44
N PRO A 95 -12.48 -0.79 -16.76
CA PRO A 95 -11.52 -1.42 -17.67
C PRO A 95 -10.13 -0.76 -17.63
N GLY A 96 -9.08 -1.57 -17.45
CA GLY A 96 -7.69 -1.13 -17.43
C GLY A 96 -7.26 -0.36 -16.18
N ARG A 97 -8.15 -0.22 -15.18
CA ARG A 97 -7.87 0.58 -13.98
C ARG A 97 -7.84 -0.23 -12.68
N VAL A 98 -8.09 -1.53 -12.74
CA VAL A 98 -8.17 -2.38 -11.55
C VAL A 98 -6.84 -3.09 -11.31
N PHE A 99 -6.42 -3.18 -10.06
CA PHE A 99 -5.30 -4.02 -9.64
C PHE A 99 -5.64 -4.80 -8.36
N VAL A 100 -5.07 -5.99 -8.21
CA VAL A 100 -5.15 -6.75 -6.96
C VAL A 100 -3.88 -6.54 -6.15
N GLY A 101 -3.99 -5.85 -5.02
CA GLY A 101 -2.91 -5.77 -4.04
C GLY A 101 -3.03 -6.89 -3.02
N ILE A 102 -2.01 -7.72 -2.90
CA ILE A 102 -1.99 -8.91 -2.06
C ILE A 102 -0.69 -9.00 -1.24
N GLY A 103 -0.77 -9.56 -0.05
CA GLY A 103 0.37 -9.78 0.82
C GLY A 103 0.11 -10.87 1.84
N THR A 104 1.07 -11.11 2.73
CA THR A 104 0.91 -12.12 3.79
C THR A 104 -0.14 -11.74 4.84
N GLY A 105 -0.47 -10.45 4.96
CA GLY A 105 -1.40 -9.92 5.95
C GLY A 105 -0.85 -9.94 7.38
N ARG A 106 -1.58 -9.28 8.28
CA ARG A 106 -1.24 -9.20 9.71
C ARG A 106 -2.35 -9.69 10.64
N ALA A 107 -3.53 -10.04 10.07
CA ALA A 107 -4.65 -10.53 10.86
C ALA A 107 -4.34 -11.93 11.43
N ARG A 108 -5.02 -12.31 12.47
CA ARG A 108 -4.97 -13.58 13.23
C ARG A 108 -3.82 -14.55 12.92
N ARG A 109 -3.59 -14.87 11.65
CA ARG A 109 -2.50 -15.70 11.15
C ARG A 109 -1.98 -15.12 9.83
N PRO A 110 -0.77 -14.56 9.80
CA PRO A 110 -0.14 -14.17 8.52
C PRO A 110 0.04 -15.39 7.61
N ALA A 111 -0.17 -15.20 6.30
CA ALA A 111 0.14 -16.24 5.34
C ALA A 111 1.66 -16.45 5.24
N ARG A 112 2.08 -17.70 5.00
CA ARG A 112 3.47 -17.98 4.67
C ARG A 112 3.79 -17.45 3.26
N ILE A 113 5.05 -17.18 2.99
CA ILE A 113 5.51 -16.74 1.67
C ILE A 113 5.18 -17.76 0.57
N SER A 114 5.24 -19.07 0.89
CA SER A 114 4.83 -20.13 -0.04
C SER A 114 3.34 -20.02 -0.38
N GLU A 115 2.48 -19.77 0.61
CA GLU A 115 1.03 -19.61 0.42
C GLU A 115 0.71 -18.36 -0.42
N LEU A 116 1.46 -17.26 -0.21
CA LEU A 116 1.34 -16.05 -1.03
C LEU A 116 1.73 -16.34 -2.49
N ARG A 117 2.87 -16.98 -2.71
CA ARG A 117 3.35 -17.35 -4.04
C ARG A 117 2.36 -18.27 -4.77
N GLU A 118 1.91 -19.33 -4.10
CA GLU A 118 0.91 -20.27 -4.64
C GLU A 118 -0.38 -19.54 -5.04
N HIS A 119 -0.83 -18.60 -4.22
CA HIS A 119 -2.04 -17.82 -4.49
C HIS A 119 -1.86 -16.91 -5.72
N VAL A 120 -0.73 -16.21 -5.84
CA VAL A 120 -0.41 -15.37 -7.01
C VAL A 120 -0.33 -16.20 -8.29
N GLN A 121 0.32 -17.38 -8.24
CA GLN A 121 0.39 -18.29 -9.37
C GLN A 121 -1.00 -18.83 -9.75
N ALA A 122 -1.83 -19.17 -8.76
CA ALA A 122 -3.20 -19.61 -9.01
C ALA A 122 -4.05 -18.52 -9.68
N LEU A 123 -3.94 -17.25 -9.27
CA LEU A 123 -4.64 -16.15 -9.94
C LEU A 123 -4.25 -16.04 -11.42
N ARG A 124 -2.94 -16.09 -11.73
CA ARG A 124 -2.48 -16.01 -13.11
C ARG A 124 -2.98 -17.18 -13.98
N ALA A 125 -2.89 -18.41 -13.47
CA ALA A 125 -3.36 -19.59 -14.18
C ALA A 125 -4.89 -19.56 -14.39
N LEU A 126 -5.67 -19.13 -13.39
CA LEU A 126 -7.12 -18.98 -13.52
C LEU A 126 -7.50 -17.97 -14.60
N TRP A 127 -6.80 -16.82 -14.68
CA TRP A 127 -7.02 -15.84 -15.76
C TRP A 127 -6.53 -16.32 -17.13
N SER A 128 -5.58 -17.26 -17.17
CA SER A 128 -5.17 -17.96 -18.40
C SER A 128 -6.09 -19.14 -18.74
N ARG A 129 -7.20 -19.35 -18.01
CA ARG A 129 -8.15 -20.46 -18.13
C ARG A 129 -7.54 -21.85 -17.89
N GLU A 130 -6.43 -21.90 -17.21
CA GLU A 130 -5.80 -23.14 -16.79
C GLU A 130 -6.53 -23.70 -15.56
N GLU A 131 -6.51 -25.02 -15.43
CA GLU A 131 -6.96 -25.70 -14.23
C GLU A 131 -5.86 -25.66 -13.17
N VAL A 132 -6.21 -25.29 -11.96
CA VAL A 132 -5.29 -25.17 -10.81
C VAL A 132 -5.75 -26.07 -9.69
N LEU A 133 -4.85 -26.87 -9.14
CA LEU A 133 -5.12 -27.59 -7.88
C LEU A 133 -4.91 -26.64 -6.68
N HIS A 134 -5.98 -26.40 -5.95
CA HIS A 134 -5.92 -25.64 -4.71
C HIS A 134 -6.51 -26.46 -3.58
N ARG A 135 -5.72 -26.76 -2.56
CA ARG A 135 -6.10 -27.61 -1.40
C ARG A 135 -6.66 -28.99 -1.81
N GLY A 136 -6.18 -29.52 -2.93
CA GLY A 136 -6.59 -30.82 -3.46
C GLY A 136 -7.81 -30.79 -4.38
N GLU A 137 -8.45 -29.62 -4.56
CA GLU A 137 -9.59 -29.45 -5.45
C GLU A 137 -9.18 -28.74 -6.75
N PRO A 138 -9.67 -29.17 -7.93
CA PRO A 138 -9.43 -28.49 -9.18
C PRO A 138 -10.28 -27.22 -9.27
N LEU A 139 -9.63 -26.07 -9.54
CA LEU A 139 -10.27 -24.79 -9.77
C LEU A 139 -10.09 -24.35 -11.21
N ARG A 140 -11.13 -23.80 -11.82
CA ARG A 140 -11.10 -23.24 -13.17
C ARG A 140 -12.17 -22.16 -13.33
N LEU A 141 -11.85 -21.09 -14.06
CA LEU A 141 -12.84 -20.14 -14.56
C LEU A 141 -13.41 -20.66 -15.91
N SER A 142 -14.74 -20.74 -16.00
CA SER A 142 -15.44 -21.22 -17.19
C SER A 142 -15.85 -20.09 -18.16
N TRP A 143 -15.58 -18.85 -17.79
CA TRP A 143 -15.90 -17.66 -18.57
C TRP A 143 -14.64 -16.86 -18.90
N ASP A 144 -14.76 -15.86 -19.78
CA ASP A 144 -13.64 -15.04 -20.29
C ASP A 144 -13.29 -13.93 -19.30
N ALA A 145 -12.61 -14.29 -18.23
CA ALA A 145 -12.23 -13.39 -17.17
C ALA A 145 -10.99 -12.58 -17.56
N ALA A 146 -11.11 -11.25 -17.59
CA ALA A 146 -9.97 -10.39 -17.88
C ALA A 146 -8.92 -10.50 -16.78
N PRO A 147 -7.63 -10.65 -17.13
CA PRO A 147 -6.54 -10.64 -16.16
C PRO A 147 -6.40 -9.26 -15.52
N VAL A 148 -6.08 -9.26 -14.24
CA VAL A 148 -5.88 -8.05 -13.46
C VAL A 148 -4.43 -8.01 -12.96
N PRO A 149 -3.73 -6.86 -13.06
CA PRO A 149 -2.38 -6.72 -12.53
C PRO A 149 -2.29 -7.07 -11.04
N ILE A 150 -1.24 -7.77 -10.68
CA ILE A 150 -0.98 -8.21 -9.31
C ILE A 150 0.10 -7.34 -8.68
N VAL A 151 -0.22 -6.68 -7.59
CA VAL A 151 0.69 -5.88 -6.78
C VAL A 151 0.94 -6.61 -5.46
N VAL A 152 2.18 -7.03 -5.21
CA VAL A 152 2.52 -7.74 -3.97
C VAL A 152 3.07 -6.76 -2.95
N CYS A 153 2.52 -6.81 -1.72
CA CYS A 153 3.01 -6.02 -0.59
C CYS A 153 3.94 -6.83 0.29
N GLY A 154 5.08 -6.24 0.65
CA GLY A 154 6.05 -6.87 1.52
C GLY A 154 6.96 -5.90 2.27
N SER A 155 7.55 -6.38 3.38
CA SER A 155 8.48 -5.62 4.20
C SER A 155 9.84 -6.30 4.40
N GLY A 156 9.95 -7.59 4.13
CA GLY A 156 11.18 -8.36 4.33
C GLY A 156 11.72 -8.97 3.04
N PRO A 157 12.97 -9.49 3.06
CA PRO A 157 13.67 -9.96 1.88
C PRO A 157 12.86 -11.02 1.09
N ARG A 158 12.35 -12.03 1.78
CA ARG A 158 11.60 -13.11 1.11
C ARG A 158 10.32 -12.62 0.42
N ALA A 159 9.60 -11.69 1.06
CA ALA A 159 8.37 -11.13 0.47
C ALA A 159 8.69 -10.25 -0.74
N LEU A 160 9.70 -9.39 -0.63
CA LEU A 160 10.10 -8.48 -1.72
C LEU A 160 10.78 -9.21 -2.88
N GLU A 161 11.56 -10.25 -2.62
CA GLU A 161 12.07 -11.14 -3.67
C GLU A 161 10.92 -11.86 -4.40
N THR A 162 9.93 -12.38 -3.65
CA THR A 162 8.73 -13.00 -4.24
C THR A 162 7.94 -11.97 -5.07
N ALA A 163 7.80 -10.75 -4.57
CA ALA A 163 7.16 -9.67 -5.33
C ALA A 163 7.92 -9.40 -6.64
N GLY A 164 9.23 -9.25 -6.58
CA GLY A 164 10.09 -9.07 -7.75
C GLY A 164 9.95 -10.20 -8.78
N GLU A 165 9.79 -11.43 -8.33
CA GLU A 165 9.72 -12.62 -9.19
C GLU A 165 8.34 -12.80 -9.85
N TYR A 166 7.23 -12.49 -9.15
CA TYR A 166 5.88 -12.88 -9.59
C TYR A 166 4.90 -11.74 -9.81
N ALA A 167 5.16 -10.51 -9.30
CA ALA A 167 4.19 -9.42 -9.35
C ALA A 167 4.40 -8.47 -10.54
N ASP A 168 3.39 -7.68 -10.86
CA ASP A 168 3.44 -6.58 -11.83
C ASP A 168 3.85 -5.27 -11.17
N GLY A 169 3.62 -5.16 -9.87
CA GLY A 169 4.05 -4.06 -9.03
C GLY A 169 4.30 -4.49 -7.60
N VAL A 170 4.93 -3.63 -6.83
CA VAL A 170 5.32 -3.91 -5.45
C VAL A 170 4.94 -2.76 -4.53
N ILE A 171 4.24 -3.04 -3.44
CA ILE A 171 4.09 -2.12 -2.31
C ILE A 171 5.14 -2.47 -1.26
N ILE A 172 6.06 -1.55 -1.03
CA ILE A 172 7.21 -1.73 -0.15
C ILE A 172 6.94 -1.10 1.21
N GLU A 173 6.97 -1.91 2.26
CA GLU A 173 6.67 -1.50 3.64
C GLU A 173 7.90 -1.57 4.55
N THR A 174 9.11 -1.56 4.01
CA THR A 174 10.37 -1.61 4.79
C THR A 174 10.64 -0.31 5.53
N GLY A 175 10.35 0.81 4.89
CA GLY A 175 10.63 2.16 5.36
C GLY A 175 11.18 3.06 4.26
N LEU A 176 11.37 4.33 4.59
CA LEU A 176 11.69 5.43 3.68
C LEU A 176 13.08 6.04 3.91
N SER A 177 13.88 5.53 4.86
CA SER A 177 15.27 5.96 5.01
C SER A 177 16.12 5.47 3.84
N GLU A 178 17.19 6.19 3.51
CA GLU A 178 18.06 5.89 2.37
C GLU A 178 18.51 4.42 2.35
N GLU A 179 18.99 3.92 3.48
CA GLU A 179 19.46 2.54 3.62
C GLU A 179 18.34 1.51 3.37
N LEU A 180 17.14 1.75 3.92
CA LEU A 180 16.01 0.84 3.77
C LEU A 180 15.46 0.84 2.35
N VAL A 181 15.45 2.01 1.69
CA VAL A 181 15.08 2.13 0.27
C VAL A 181 16.06 1.36 -0.60
N ALA A 182 17.36 1.58 -0.45
CA ALA A 182 18.39 0.88 -1.22
C ALA A 182 18.27 -0.65 -1.05
N ARG A 183 18.16 -1.12 0.19
CA ARG A 183 18.02 -2.54 0.51
C ARG A 183 16.76 -3.18 -0.06
N ALA A 184 15.61 -2.51 0.05
CA ALA A 184 14.36 -3.01 -0.50
C ALA A 184 14.41 -3.12 -2.03
N ARG A 185 14.99 -2.13 -2.71
CA ARG A 185 15.21 -2.18 -4.16
C ARG A 185 16.10 -3.35 -4.58
N GLU A 186 17.15 -3.66 -3.82
CA GLU A 186 18.00 -4.83 -4.07
C GLU A 186 17.22 -6.15 -3.96
N TRP A 187 16.38 -6.30 -2.94
CA TRP A 187 15.56 -7.51 -2.78
C TRP A 187 14.56 -7.68 -3.91
N VAL A 188 13.86 -6.62 -4.31
CA VAL A 188 12.95 -6.67 -5.45
C VAL A 188 13.70 -6.98 -6.75
N ALA A 189 14.85 -6.35 -6.98
CA ALA A 189 15.69 -6.61 -8.14
C ALA A 189 16.23 -8.05 -8.17
N ALA A 190 16.57 -8.62 -7.02
CA ALA A 190 16.99 -10.03 -6.93
C ALA A 190 15.86 -10.98 -7.36
N GLY A 191 14.63 -10.72 -6.94
CA GLY A 191 13.45 -11.46 -7.40
C GLY A 191 13.20 -11.29 -8.90
N ALA A 192 13.21 -10.05 -9.40
CA ALA A 192 12.99 -9.74 -10.82
C ALA A 192 14.00 -10.49 -11.73
N ARG A 193 15.26 -10.52 -11.35
CA ARG A 193 16.30 -11.27 -12.10
C ARG A 193 16.00 -12.78 -12.20
N ARG A 194 15.36 -13.40 -11.20
CA ARG A 194 15.00 -14.83 -11.25
C ARG A 194 13.97 -15.13 -12.36
N SER A 195 13.13 -14.16 -12.68
CA SER A 195 12.15 -14.25 -13.77
C SER A 195 12.60 -13.56 -15.08
N GLY A 196 13.89 -13.21 -15.19
CA GLY A 196 14.45 -12.56 -16.38
C GLY A 196 13.99 -11.11 -16.57
N ARG A 197 13.47 -10.46 -15.52
CA ARG A 197 13.00 -9.08 -15.54
C ARG A 197 14.03 -8.12 -14.88
N ARG A 198 13.90 -6.85 -15.18
CA ARG A 198 14.65 -5.77 -14.53
C ARG A 198 13.77 -5.10 -13.47
N LEU A 199 14.40 -4.36 -12.56
CA LEU A 199 13.66 -3.59 -11.54
C LEU A 199 12.74 -2.54 -12.18
N GLU A 200 13.18 -1.94 -13.28
CA GLU A 200 12.47 -0.89 -14.03
C GLU A 200 11.20 -1.41 -14.73
N ASP A 201 11.07 -2.73 -14.88
CA ASP A 201 9.88 -3.36 -15.44
C ASP A 201 8.74 -3.47 -14.40
N LEU A 202 8.99 -3.05 -13.16
CA LEU A 202 8.06 -3.13 -12.03
C LEU A 202 7.63 -1.75 -11.53
N GLN A 203 6.36 -1.60 -11.19
CA GLN A 203 5.86 -0.42 -10.50
C GLN A 203 6.14 -0.53 -9.00
N LEU A 204 6.96 0.39 -8.45
CA LEU A 204 7.30 0.40 -7.02
C LEU A 204 6.49 1.49 -6.32
N TRP A 205 5.79 1.10 -5.27
CA TRP A 205 4.99 1.97 -4.41
C TRP A 205 5.49 1.86 -2.97
N TRP A 206 5.78 2.98 -2.34
CA TRP A 206 6.31 2.98 -0.99
C TRP A 206 5.20 3.32 0.01
N TYR A 207 4.97 2.42 0.94
CA TYR A 207 4.03 2.61 2.03
C TYR A 207 4.52 3.73 2.95
N ALA A 208 3.73 4.79 3.09
CA ALA A 208 4.05 5.93 3.92
C ALA A 208 2.94 6.18 4.96
N ARG A 209 3.31 6.36 6.22
CA ARG A 209 2.42 6.90 7.24
C ARG A 209 2.28 8.38 7.01
N THR A 210 1.09 8.84 6.68
CA THR A 210 0.89 10.21 6.23
C THR A 210 -0.07 11.00 7.11
N SER A 211 0.31 12.22 7.41
CA SER A 211 -0.56 13.23 8.00
C SER A 211 -0.20 14.60 7.43
N ILE A 212 -1.20 15.39 7.07
CA ILE A 212 -1.04 16.75 6.58
C ILE A 212 -1.95 17.68 7.35
N GLY A 213 -1.38 18.78 7.83
CA GLY A 213 -2.12 19.83 8.53
C GLY A 213 -1.88 21.20 7.91
N THR A 214 -2.60 22.21 8.37
CA THR A 214 -2.30 23.60 8.03
C THR A 214 -0.99 24.06 8.67
N THR A 215 -0.59 23.38 9.75
CA THR A 215 0.71 23.53 10.41
C THR A 215 1.36 22.18 10.66
N ALA A 216 2.68 22.16 10.80
CA ALA A 216 3.42 20.94 11.17
C ALA A 216 2.95 20.38 12.53
N ALA A 217 2.70 21.26 13.51
CA ALA A 217 2.23 20.85 14.85
C ALA A 217 0.89 20.09 14.79
N GLU A 218 -0.05 20.58 13.98
CA GLU A 218 -1.34 19.92 13.75
C GLU A 218 -1.14 18.52 13.16
N ALA A 219 -0.33 18.40 12.10
CA ALA A 219 -0.06 17.13 11.45
C ALA A 219 0.61 16.11 12.39
N HIS A 220 1.57 16.55 13.20
CA HIS A 220 2.24 15.69 14.17
C HIS A 220 1.29 15.22 15.27
N ALA A 221 0.43 16.09 15.80
CA ALA A 221 -0.56 15.70 16.79
C ALA A 221 -1.56 14.66 16.27
N GLU A 222 -1.98 14.79 15.01
CA GLU A 222 -2.86 13.81 14.35
C GLU A 222 -2.17 12.48 14.04
N SER A 223 -0.87 12.50 13.74
CA SER A 223 -0.11 11.28 13.43
C SER A 223 0.32 10.47 14.66
N ASP A 224 0.17 11.00 15.86
CA ASP A 224 0.75 10.46 17.10
C ASP A 224 0.40 8.98 17.34
N VAL A 225 -0.89 8.61 17.30
CA VAL A 225 -1.34 7.22 17.47
C VAL A 225 -0.80 6.31 16.36
N SER A 226 -0.74 6.80 15.13
CA SER A 226 -0.24 6.03 14.00
C SER A 226 1.26 5.80 14.08
N MET A 227 2.02 6.77 14.55
CA MET A 227 3.45 6.62 14.81
C MET A 227 3.72 5.67 15.98
N ALA A 228 2.91 5.76 17.05
CA ALA A 228 2.96 4.79 18.14
C ALA A 228 2.68 3.35 17.65
N ALA A 229 1.66 3.18 16.82
CA ALA A 229 1.34 1.90 16.19
C ALA A 229 2.50 1.35 15.36
N ALA A 230 3.14 2.20 14.58
CA ALA A 230 4.25 1.81 13.72
C ALA A 230 5.50 1.39 14.52
N GLY A 231 5.86 2.17 15.55
CA GLY A 231 6.97 1.83 16.43
C GLY A 231 6.73 0.53 17.21
N ALA A 232 5.51 0.36 17.74
CA ALA A 232 5.12 -0.88 18.43
C ALA A 232 5.13 -2.10 17.50
N ASN A 233 4.69 -1.95 16.25
CA ASN A 233 4.77 -2.99 15.24
C ASN A 233 6.22 -3.35 14.90
N LEU A 234 7.10 -2.36 14.76
CA LEU A 234 8.53 -2.60 14.52
C LEU A 234 9.15 -3.44 15.63
N ALA A 235 8.90 -3.08 16.90
CA ALA A 235 9.40 -3.83 18.05
C ALA A 235 8.87 -5.26 18.13
N ARG A 236 7.63 -5.53 17.70
CA ARG A 236 7.02 -6.86 17.72
C ARG A 236 7.53 -7.77 16.60
N HIS A 237 7.76 -7.21 15.40
CA HIS A 237 8.15 -8.00 14.22
C HIS A 237 9.66 -8.22 14.15
N ASP A 238 10.45 -7.34 14.72
CA ASP A 238 11.89 -7.50 14.90
C ASP A 238 12.27 -7.26 16.37
N PRO A 239 12.13 -8.26 17.25
CA PRO A 239 12.51 -8.14 18.67
C PRO A 239 13.97 -7.72 18.87
N GLY A 240 14.84 -8.06 17.93
CA GLY A 240 16.24 -7.64 17.94
C GLY A 240 16.46 -6.19 17.55
N LEU A 241 15.48 -5.58 16.87
CA LEU A 241 15.57 -4.25 16.30
C LEU A 241 16.89 -4.05 15.52
N THR A 242 17.22 -5.05 14.70
CA THR A 242 18.52 -5.16 14.04
C THR A 242 18.79 -4.01 13.09
N ASP A 243 17.73 -3.50 12.42
CA ASP A 243 17.75 -2.36 11.50
C ASP A 243 17.48 -1.02 12.18
N VAL A 244 17.58 -0.97 13.52
CA VAL A 244 17.32 0.25 14.30
C VAL A 244 18.60 0.69 14.99
N PRO A 245 18.99 1.98 14.88
CA PRO A 245 20.11 2.52 15.64
C PRO A 245 19.95 2.29 17.14
N GLU A 246 21.05 1.94 17.83
CA GLU A 246 21.06 1.52 19.23
C GLU A 246 20.31 2.49 20.16
N ARG A 247 20.49 3.79 19.95
CA ARG A 247 19.86 4.84 20.77
C ARG A 247 18.33 4.79 20.80
N TYR A 248 17.67 4.24 19.76
CA TYR A 248 16.20 4.16 19.69
C TYR A 248 15.63 2.82 20.16
N ARG A 249 16.45 1.78 20.32
CA ARG A 249 15.99 0.42 20.61
C ARG A 249 15.24 0.31 21.93
N ALA A 250 15.76 0.97 22.97
CA ALA A 250 15.12 0.97 24.30
C ALA A 250 13.72 1.60 24.23
N GLY A 251 13.60 2.79 23.63
CA GLY A 251 12.31 3.48 23.47
C GLY A 251 11.31 2.71 22.63
N LEU A 252 11.76 2.01 21.59
CA LEU A 252 10.86 1.16 20.78
C LEU A 252 10.38 -0.08 21.53
N ARG A 253 11.22 -0.71 22.37
CA ARG A 253 10.78 -1.84 23.21
C ARG A 253 9.73 -1.38 24.23
N GLU A 254 10.00 -0.28 24.94
CA GLU A 254 9.04 0.32 25.87
C GLU A 254 7.72 0.65 25.18
N LEU A 255 7.78 1.25 23.98
CA LEU A 255 6.60 1.56 23.19
C LEU A 255 5.82 0.28 22.82
N GLY A 256 6.52 -0.79 22.43
CA GLY A 256 5.91 -2.09 22.11
C GLY A 256 5.19 -2.73 23.29
N GLU A 257 5.73 -2.57 24.50
CA GLU A 257 5.15 -3.08 25.75
C GLU A 257 3.92 -2.26 26.20
N ARG A 258 3.98 -0.94 26.05
CA ARG A 258 2.92 -0.03 26.49
C ARG A 258 1.76 0.12 25.51
N TYR A 259 1.97 -0.23 24.24
CA TYR A 259 0.98 -0.04 23.19
C TYR A 259 -0.25 -0.94 23.38
N ASP A 260 -1.42 -0.32 23.54
CA ASP A 260 -2.69 -1.01 23.66
C ASP A 260 -3.28 -1.35 22.27
N MET A 261 -3.23 -2.64 21.91
CA MET A 261 -3.78 -3.14 20.65
C MET A 261 -5.31 -3.03 20.57
N SER A 262 -6.02 -3.05 21.69
CA SER A 262 -7.48 -2.94 21.71
C SER A 262 -7.95 -1.56 21.26
N ALA A 263 -7.11 -0.55 21.45
CA ALA A 263 -7.35 0.83 21.04
C ALA A 263 -6.74 1.21 19.68
N HIS A 264 -6.18 0.24 18.93
CA HIS A 264 -5.41 0.48 17.70
C HIS A 264 -6.17 1.30 16.64
N LEU A 265 -7.47 1.07 16.49
CA LEU A 265 -8.31 1.75 15.49
C LEU A 265 -9.12 2.92 16.06
N ARG A 266 -8.97 3.25 17.33
CA ARG A 266 -9.65 4.39 17.94
C ARG A 266 -9.02 5.69 17.49
N THR A 267 -9.85 6.64 17.08
CA THR A 267 -9.42 7.98 16.64
C THR A 267 -9.76 9.10 17.61
N ASP A 268 -10.47 8.76 18.70
CA ASP A 268 -10.90 9.72 19.73
C ASP A 268 -9.72 10.28 20.57
N ALA A 269 -9.99 11.37 21.28
CA ALA A 269 -9.00 12.06 22.08
C ALA A 269 -8.49 11.21 23.26
N ASP A 270 -9.30 10.28 23.75
CA ASP A 270 -9.01 9.45 24.91
C ASP A 270 -8.28 8.13 24.54
N ASN A 271 -7.74 8.02 23.32
CA ASN A 271 -6.97 6.87 22.92
C ASN A 271 -5.72 6.72 23.79
N PRO A 272 -5.55 5.59 24.53
CA PRO A 272 -4.42 5.40 25.46
C PRO A 272 -3.05 5.36 24.78
N ASN A 273 -3.01 5.21 23.46
CA ASN A 273 -1.77 5.22 22.70
C ASN A 273 -1.29 6.63 22.33
N ARG A 274 -2.05 7.69 22.69
CA ARG A 274 -1.60 9.07 22.52
C ARG A 274 -0.50 9.41 23.51
N GLY A 275 0.47 10.20 23.06
CA GLY A 275 1.59 10.66 23.90
C GLY A 275 2.60 9.57 24.27
N LEU A 276 2.50 8.36 23.67
CA LEU A 276 3.48 7.29 23.93
C LEU A 276 4.83 7.54 23.23
N VAL A 277 4.86 8.34 22.17
CA VAL A 277 6.05 8.59 21.36
C VAL A 277 6.69 9.91 21.80
N GLY A 278 7.84 9.83 22.43
CA GLY A 278 8.66 11.01 22.77
C GLY A 278 9.28 11.65 21.52
N ASP A 279 9.71 12.90 21.61
CA ASP A 279 10.12 13.73 20.47
C ASP A 279 11.26 13.09 19.64
N GLU A 280 12.31 12.60 20.28
CA GLU A 280 13.45 11.96 19.59
C GLU A 280 13.01 10.72 18.80
N LEU A 281 12.14 9.89 19.40
CA LEU A 281 11.60 8.70 18.73
C LEU A 281 10.62 9.08 17.62
N ARG A 282 9.88 10.17 17.78
CA ARG A 282 8.97 10.73 16.77
C ARG A 282 9.74 11.17 15.52
N GLU A 283 10.83 11.91 15.67
CA GLU A 283 11.68 12.31 14.55
C GLU A 283 12.24 11.10 13.80
N TYR A 284 12.74 10.11 14.54
CA TYR A 284 13.22 8.87 13.95
C TYR A 284 12.15 8.11 13.16
N LEU A 285 10.95 7.95 13.74
CA LEU A 285 9.85 7.27 13.07
C LEU A 285 9.33 8.08 11.87
N ALA A 286 9.30 9.40 11.96
CA ALA A 286 8.92 10.25 10.84
C ALA A 286 9.89 10.11 9.66
N ASP A 287 11.21 10.11 9.90
CA ASP A 287 12.18 9.85 8.83
C ASP A 287 12.08 8.41 8.30
N ARG A 288 11.90 7.42 9.19
CA ARG A 288 11.87 6.01 8.80
C ARG A 288 10.64 5.63 7.96
N ILE A 289 9.45 6.20 8.24
CA ILE A 289 8.19 5.73 7.65
C ILE A 289 7.18 6.83 7.32
N GLY A 290 7.50 8.09 7.64
CA GLY A 290 6.54 9.18 7.63
C GLY A 290 6.66 10.14 6.45
N VAL A 291 5.51 10.70 6.07
CA VAL A 291 5.37 11.96 5.35
C VAL A 291 4.35 12.78 6.15
N VAL A 292 4.84 13.61 7.06
CA VAL A 292 4.03 14.30 8.08
C VAL A 292 4.47 15.76 8.16
N GLY A 293 3.53 16.68 8.12
CA GLY A 293 3.81 18.11 8.28
C GLY A 293 2.81 19.00 7.55
N ALA A 294 3.16 20.28 7.43
CA ALA A 294 2.45 21.23 6.58
C ALA A 294 2.75 20.92 5.08
N PRO A 295 2.03 21.54 4.14
CA PRO A 295 2.26 21.31 2.71
C PRO A 295 3.72 21.52 2.25
N SER A 296 4.42 22.53 2.80
CA SER A 296 5.85 22.74 2.52
C SER A 296 6.72 21.56 2.97
N ASP A 297 6.44 21.03 4.18
CA ASP A 297 7.20 19.90 4.72
C ASP A 297 6.99 18.64 3.88
N TRP A 298 5.79 18.47 3.30
CA TRP A 298 5.51 17.38 2.37
C TRP A 298 6.32 17.51 1.08
N LEU A 299 6.41 18.71 0.50
CA LEU A 299 7.17 18.95 -0.71
C LEU A 299 8.67 18.71 -0.49
N ASP A 300 9.22 19.20 0.61
CA ASP A 300 10.60 18.97 1.00
C ASP A 300 10.87 17.47 1.23
N ARG A 301 9.94 16.79 1.89
CA ARG A 301 10.05 15.35 2.13
C ARG A 301 9.99 14.54 0.83
N ILE A 302 9.10 14.89 -0.09
CA ILE A 302 9.01 14.24 -1.40
C ILE A 302 10.29 14.46 -2.21
N ALA A 303 10.89 15.66 -2.16
CA ALA A 303 12.18 15.91 -2.80
C ALA A 303 13.28 14.97 -2.24
N GLN A 304 13.39 14.87 -0.91
CA GLN A 304 14.31 13.91 -0.27
C GLN A 304 14.04 12.46 -0.67
N LEU A 305 12.76 12.06 -0.78
CA LEU A 305 12.38 10.71 -1.18
C LEU A 305 12.78 10.42 -2.64
N ARG A 306 12.61 11.39 -3.53
CA ARG A 306 13.10 11.28 -4.93
C ARG A 306 14.61 11.07 -4.99
N ASP A 307 15.37 11.81 -4.22
CA ASP A 307 16.83 11.66 -4.16
C ASP A 307 17.23 10.25 -3.68
N ARG A 308 16.40 9.61 -2.86
CA ARG A 308 16.55 8.21 -2.42
C ARG A 308 16.07 7.17 -3.44
N GLY A 309 15.47 7.60 -4.57
CA GLY A 309 14.92 6.71 -5.60
C GLY A 309 13.51 6.21 -5.30
N VAL A 310 12.72 6.99 -4.56
CA VAL A 310 11.29 6.79 -4.33
C VAL A 310 10.51 7.70 -5.29
N ASP A 311 9.79 7.10 -6.23
CA ASP A 311 9.02 7.83 -7.24
C ASP A 311 7.51 7.83 -6.97
N ASN A 312 7.04 6.97 -6.06
CA ASN A 312 5.63 6.84 -5.74
C ASN A 312 5.43 6.50 -4.27
N ILE A 313 4.43 7.09 -3.63
CA ILE A 313 4.01 6.71 -2.28
C ILE A 313 2.55 6.28 -2.23
N LEU A 314 2.28 5.31 -1.37
CA LEU A 314 0.94 4.97 -0.92
C LEU A 314 0.69 5.63 0.43
N CYS A 315 -0.22 6.58 0.45
CA CYS A 315 -0.64 7.27 1.66
C CYS A 315 -1.55 6.38 2.51
N ILE A 316 -1.03 5.98 3.66
CA ILE A 316 -1.83 5.38 4.71
C ILE A 316 -2.08 6.47 5.74
N GLY A 317 -3.26 7.05 5.70
CA GLY A 317 -3.59 8.17 6.56
C GLY A 317 -3.49 7.79 8.02
N ALA A 318 -2.67 8.55 8.71
CA ALA A 318 -2.49 8.48 10.14
C ALA A 318 -3.61 9.22 10.88
N SER A 319 -4.22 10.22 10.23
CA SER A 319 -5.40 10.93 10.73
C SER A 319 -6.69 10.19 10.35
N GLY A 320 -7.69 10.27 11.20
CA GLY A 320 -9.04 9.77 10.92
C GLY A 320 -9.75 10.52 9.79
N ASP A 321 -9.32 11.74 9.47
CA ASP A 321 -9.95 12.58 8.45
C ASP A 321 -9.30 12.44 7.07
N LYS A 322 -9.82 11.48 6.29
CA LYS A 322 -9.39 11.26 4.92
C LYS A 322 -9.77 12.41 3.98
N ASN A 323 -10.88 13.09 4.26
CA ASN A 323 -11.32 14.21 3.42
C ASN A 323 -10.32 15.38 3.51
N LYS A 324 -9.82 15.66 4.71
CA LYS A 324 -8.76 16.65 4.94
C LYS A 324 -7.47 16.28 4.20
N LEU A 325 -7.04 15.00 4.32
CA LEU A 325 -5.84 14.51 3.62
C LEU A 325 -6.00 14.72 2.11
N ILE A 326 -7.09 14.23 1.52
CA ILE A 326 -7.36 14.33 0.08
C ILE A 326 -7.33 15.78 -0.36
N ARG A 327 -8.04 16.65 0.34
CA ARG A 327 -8.14 18.07 0.00
C ARG A 327 -6.77 18.77 0.07
N LEU A 328 -6.06 18.69 1.19
CA LEU A 328 -4.80 19.41 1.37
C LEU A 328 -3.69 18.89 0.44
N VAL A 329 -3.62 17.57 0.22
CA VAL A 329 -2.65 17.00 -0.73
C VAL A 329 -3.00 17.41 -2.17
N GLY A 330 -4.28 17.40 -2.54
CA GLY A 330 -4.74 17.83 -3.85
C GLY A 330 -4.53 19.32 -4.13
N GLU A 331 -4.82 20.17 -3.15
CA GLU A 331 -4.69 21.62 -3.32
C GLU A 331 -3.25 22.12 -3.28
N HIS A 332 -2.40 21.50 -2.46
CA HIS A 332 -1.10 22.08 -2.10
C HIS A 332 0.12 21.20 -2.40
N VAL A 333 -0.05 19.93 -2.73
CA VAL A 333 1.09 19.03 -2.98
C VAL A 333 1.10 18.54 -4.44
N ILE A 334 0.06 17.86 -4.89
CA ILE A 334 0.01 17.24 -6.22
C ILE A 334 0.29 18.23 -7.37
N PRO A 335 -0.21 19.49 -7.37
CA PRO A 335 0.09 20.44 -8.43
C PRO A 335 1.58 20.75 -8.61
N HIS A 336 2.39 20.59 -7.55
CA HIS A 336 3.84 20.82 -7.58
C HIS A 336 4.65 19.59 -8.01
N LEU A 337 4.01 18.43 -8.24
CA LEU A 337 4.66 17.17 -8.57
C LEU A 337 4.65 16.80 -10.06
N GLY A 338 4.32 17.74 -10.93
CA GLY A 338 4.18 17.52 -12.38
C GLY A 338 2.76 17.19 -12.84
N GLY A 339 1.78 17.40 -11.97
CA GLY A 339 0.36 17.16 -12.23
C GLY A 339 -0.07 15.69 -12.05
N PRO A 340 -1.36 15.40 -12.29
CA PRO A 340 -1.90 14.07 -12.10
C PRO A 340 -1.27 13.06 -13.05
N ARG A 341 -0.91 11.89 -12.53
CA ARG A 341 -0.57 10.73 -13.37
C ARG A 341 -1.87 10.07 -13.84
N GLY A 342 -1.82 9.49 -15.03
CA GLY A 342 -2.85 8.55 -15.48
C GLY A 342 -2.90 7.29 -14.58
N PRO A 343 -3.78 6.33 -14.89
CA PRO A 343 -3.84 5.06 -14.17
C PRO A 343 -2.46 4.40 -14.12
N ILE A 344 -2.21 3.59 -13.11
CA ILE A 344 -0.94 2.88 -12.98
C ILE A 344 -0.70 2.06 -14.25
N GLY A 345 0.32 2.43 -15.03
CA GLY A 345 0.72 1.68 -16.22
C GLY A 345 1.41 0.37 -15.80
N PHE A 346 0.66 -0.71 -15.69
CA PHE A 346 1.25 -2.03 -15.59
C PHE A 346 1.61 -2.54 -16.99
N ALA A 347 2.79 -3.16 -17.14
CA ALA A 347 3.19 -3.70 -18.42
C ALA A 347 2.16 -4.73 -18.91
N ALA A 348 1.52 -4.45 -20.05
CA ALA A 348 0.41 -5.24 -20.59
C ALA A 348 0.80 -6.66 -21.08
N ASP A 349 2.10 -7.00 -21.07
CA ASP A 349 2.64 -8.19 -21.74
C ASP A 349 2.71 -9.48 -20.87
N HIS A 350 2.09 -9.53 -19.70
CA HIS A 350 2.13 -10.74 -18.87
C HIS A 350 0.94 -11.70 -19.08
N ALA A 351 0.01 -11.39 -19.97
CA ALA A 351 -1.07 -12.31 -20.35
C ALA A 351 -0.63 -13.41 -21.34
N ALA A 352 0.64 -13.42 -21.78
CA ALA A 352 1.13 -14.32 -22.83
C ALA A 352 2.40 -15.11 -22.44
N ARG A 353 2.74 -15.22 -21.16
CA ARG A 353 3.88 -16.07 -20.73
C ARG A 353 3.48 -17.01 -19.61
#